data_18ea2e2a1f55a7187e5a92472a2640f7
#
_entry.id   18ea2e2a1f55a7187e5a92472a2640f7
#
_cell.length_a   1.000
_cell.length_b   1.000
_cell.length_c   1.000
_cell.angle_alpha   90.00
_cell.angle_beta   90.00
_cell.angle_gamma   90.00
#
_symmetry.space_group_name_H-M   'P 1'
#
loop_
_entity.id
_entity.type
_entity.pdbx_description
1 polymer ?
#
loop_
_entity_poly.entity_id
_entity_poly.type
_entity_poly.pdbx_seq_one_letter_code
_entity_poly.pdbx_strand_id
1 'polypeptide(L)' 'LTVVQLLFRGVNNPLALRKRYRDLIKIFHPDNLFGDGELAGQINKEYLKRKQEERFW' A
#
# COMPACT_ATOMS: atom_id res chain seq x y z
N LEU A 1 -15.11 3.52 -2.54
CA LEU A 1 -13.78 3.07 -2.09
C LEU A 1 -13.11 2.26 -3.18
N THR A 2 -11.84 2.54 -3.40
CA THR A 2 -11.05 1.75 -4.33
C THR A 2 -10.48 0.52 -3.62
N VAL A 3 -10.03 -0.47 -4.42
CA VAL A 3 -9.37 -1.65 -3.86
C VAL A 3 -8.15 -1.24 -3.04
N VAL A 4 -7.38 -0.27 -3.52
CA VAL A 4 -6.18 0.19 -2.84
C VAL A 4 -6.52 0.81 -1.48
N GLN A 5 -7.59 1.59 -1.41
CA GLN A 5 -8.03 2.16 -0.13
C GLN A 5 -8.42 1.08 0.86
N LEU A 6 -9.06 0.01 0.39
CA LEU A 6 -9.41 -1.12 1.23
C LEU A 6 -8.17 -1.86 1.73
N LEU A 7 -7.15 -1.99 0.88
CA LEU A 7 -5.91 -2.66 1.25
C LEU A 7 -5.15 -1.93 2.36
N PHE A 8 -5.31 -0.62 2.43
CA PHE A 8 -4.70 0.19 3.50
C PHE A 8 -5.63 0.48 4.67
N ARG A 9 -6.74 -0.22 4.72
CA ARG A 9 -7.72 -0.03 5.79
C ARG A 9 -7.11 -0.36 7.16
N GLY A 10 -7.42 0.47 8.15
CA GLY A 10 -6.94 0.25 9.51
C GLY A 10 -5.55 0.78 9.79
N VAL A 11 -4.86 1.30 8.79
CA VAL A 11 -3.54 1.91 8.98
C VAL A 11 -3.71 3.28 9.61
N ASN A 12 -3.14 3.47 10.80
CA ASN A 12 -3.32 4.71 11.55
C ASN A 12 -2.01 5.26 12.16
N ASN A 13 -0.87 4.74 11.72
CA ASN A 13 0.43 5.26 12.16
C ASN A 13 1.49 4.93 11.12
N PRO A 14 2.65 5.63 11.15
CA PRO A 14 3.68 5.44 10.12
C PRO A 14 4.27 4.03 10.09
N LEU A 15 4.42 3.40 11.24
CA LEU A 15 4.96 2.05 11.31
C LEU A 15 4.01 1.04 10.67
N ALA A 16 2.72 1.15 10.97
CA ALA A 16 1.71 0.28 10.37
C ALA A 16 1.61 0.50 8.86
N LEU A 17 1.74 1.73 8.41
CA LEU A 17 1.73 2.06 6.98
C LEU A 17 2.88 1.37 6.26
N ARG A 18 4.08 1.48 6.81
CA ARG A 18 5.27 0.87 6.22
C ARG A 18 5.15 -0.65 6.14
N LYS A 19 4.70 -1.25 7.23
CA LYS A 19 4.53 -2.70 7.30
C LYS A 19 3.48 -3.18 6.30
N ARG A 20 2.34 -2.50 6.24
CA ARG A 20 1.28 -2.85 5.31
C ARG A 20 1.76 -2.74 3.87
N TYR A 21 2.48 -1.68 3.54
CA TYR A 21 3.03 -1.48 2.21
C TYR A 21 3.96 -2.63 1.81
N ARG A 22 4.87 -3.00 2.69
CA ARG A 22 5.82 -4.09 2.41
C ARG A 22 5.11 -5.42 2.19
N ASP A 23 4.11 -5.72 3.03
CA ASP A 23 3.35 -6.95 2.90
C ASP A 23 2.58 -6.98 1.58
N LEU A 24 1.96 -5.87 1.20
CA LEU A 24 1.21 -5.79 -0.05
C LEU A 24 2.12 -5.92 -1.26
N ILE A 25 3.27 -5.28 -1.24
CA ILE A 25 4.21 -5.38 -2.36
C ILE A 25 4.74 -6.81 -2.51
N LYS A 26 4.97 -7.51 -1.42
CA LYS A 26 5.36 -8.92 -1.49
C LYS A 26 4.34 -9.76 -2.26
N ILE A 27 3.07 -9.49 -2.06
CA ILE A 27 1.99 -10.25 -2.68
C ILE A 27 1.81 -9.84 -4.15
N PHE A 28 1.82 -8.54 -4.42
CA PHE A 28 1.42 -8.01 -5.74
C PHE A 28 2.56 -7.58 -6.64
N HIS A 29 3.80 -7.80 -6.23
CA HIS A 29 4.94 -7.45 -7.06
C HIS A 29 4.87 -8.20 -8.40
N PRO A 30 5.13 -7.51 -9.53
CA PRO A 30 4.98 -8.13 -10.85
C PRO A 30 5.87 -9.36 -11.08
N ASP A 31 6.94 -9.52 -10.33
CA ASP A 31 7.79 -10.69 -10.43
C ASP A 31 7.22 -11.92 -9.71
N ASN A 32 6.18 -11.74 -8.90
CA ASN A 32 5.52 -12.85 -8.24
C ASN A 32 4.59 -13.58 -9.19
N LEU A 33 4.37 -14.86 -8.93
CA LEU A 33 3.49 -15.70 -9.75
C LEU A 33 2.09 -15.10 -9.89
N PHE A 34 1.56 -14.55 -8.82
CA PHE A 34 0.23 -13.92 -8.80
C PHE A 34 0.33 -12.40 -8.70
N GLY A 35 1.46 -11.83 -9.11
CA GLY A 35 1.66 -10.40 -9.03
C GLY A 35 0.81 -9.62 -10.03
N ASP A 36 0.58 -8.37 -9.72
CA ASP A 36 -0.18 -7.44 -10.57
C ASP A 36 0.56 -6.11 -10.57
N GLY A 37 1.25 -5.83 -11.69
CA GLY A 37 2.08 -4.63 -11.81
C GLY A 37 1.27 -3.34 -11.71
N GLU A 38 0.03 -3.34 -12.24
CA GLU A 38 -0.82 -2.17 -12.15
C GLU A 38 -1.25 -1.91 -10.71
N LEU A 39 -1.66 -2.95 -10.01
CA LEU A 39 -2.06 -2.82 -8.62
C LEU A 39 -0.88 -2.45 -7.74
N ALA A 40 0.29 -3.04 -8.00
CA ALA A 40 1.49 -2.68 -7.25
C ALA A 40 1.84 -1.21 -7.42
N GLY A 41 1.68 -0.67 -8.63
CA GLY A 41 1.88 0.75 -8.89
C GLY A 41 0.91 1.63 -8.11
N GLN A 42 -0.36 1.23 -8.05
CA GLN A 42 -1.37 1.95 -7.28
C GLN A 42 -1.08 1.90 -5.78
N ILE A 43 -0.63 0.76 -5.28
CA ILE A 43 -0.23 0.60 -3.88
C ILE A 43 0.91 1.55 -3.55
N ASN A 44 1.90 1.63 -4.43
CA ASN A 44 3.02 2.54 -4.23
C ASN A 44 2.57 4.00 -4.19
N LYS A 45 1.67 4.39 -5.07
CA LYS A 45 1.12 5.76 -5.08
C LYS A 45 0.38 6.08 -3.79
N GLU A 46 -0.45 5.16 -3.33
CA GLU A 46 -1.21 5.36 -2.10
C GLU A 46 -0.28 5.47 -0.89
N TYR A 47 0.74 4.63 -0.83
CA TYR A 47 1.73 4.69 0.23
C TYR A 47 2.42 6.05 0.28
N LEU A 48 2.89 6.54 -0.86
CA LEU A 48 3.57 7.83 -0.93
C LEU A 48 2.64 8.97 -0.56
N LYS A 49 1.39 8.92 -1.01
CA LYS A 49 0.40 9.93 -0.69
C LYS A 49 0.18 10.02 0.82
N ARG A 50 -0.03 8.88 1.46
CA ARG A 50 -0.27 8.84 2.91
C ARG A 50 0.96 9.28 3.70
N LYS A 51 2.13 8.89 3.22
CA LYS A 51 3.40 9.29 3.85
C LYS A 51 3.58 10.80 3.82
N GLN A 52 3.24 11.43 2.70
CA GLN A 52 3.36 12.88 2.56
C GLN A 52 2.35 13.63 3.39
N GLU A 53 1.12 13.14 3.46
CA GLU A 53 0.06 13.82 4.19
C GLU A 53 0.28 13.83 5.69
N GLU A 54 0.78 12.74 6.24
CA GLU A 54 1.10 12.60 7.67
C GLU A 54 -0.06 12.98 8.60
N ARG A 55 -1.30 12.91 8.12
CA ARG A 55 -2.45 13.40 8.89
C ARG A 55 -2.95 12.42 9.93
N PHE A 56 -2.56 11.17 9.83
CA PHE A 56 -3.09 10.13 10.68
C PHE A 56 -2.15 9.74 11.82
N TRP A 57 -1.06 10.48 11.99
CA TRP A 57 -0.18 10.27 13.13
C TRP A 57 0.25 11.57 13.82
#